data_521b4c205f109cbd4a58dd0d59132f6f
#
_entry.id   521b4c205f109cbd4a58dd0d59132f6f
#
_cell.length_a   1.000
_cell.length_b   1.000
_cell.length_c   1.000
_cell.angle_alpha   90.00
_cell.angle_beta   90.00
_cell.angle_gamma   90.00
#
_symmetry.space_group_name_H-M   'P 1'
#
loop_
_entity.id
_entity.type
_entity.pdbx_description
1 polymer ?
#
loop_
_entity_poly.entity_id
_entity_poly.type
_entity_poly.pdbx_seq_one_letter_code
_entity_poly.pdbx_strand_id
1 'polypeptide(L)'
;GTEYYLDLRAQKATAPIDFDGHIINGEINARGLAVGGHSTLGGNVKIDAYAAKNPISTNGVRNVVISVYDQSTGKWVQKVNRIGEVQLTTLFPESWSKSRIIVEVDIAYKNKIVTGRYWEGTTPSGVKVRGFLYPNTTVYPLQ
;
A
#
# COMPACT_ATOMS: atom_id res chain seq x y z
N GLY A 1 -27.04 -8.05 -20.05
CA GLY A 1 -26.91 -9.48 -19.94
C GLY A 1 -25.76 -9.92 -19.07
N THR A 2 -25.51 -11.20 -19.06
CA THR A 2 -24.44 -11.79 -18.24
C THR A 2 -23.06 -11.23 -18.60
N GLU A 3 -22.80 -11.01 -19.88
CA GLU A 3 -21.52 -10.45 -20.33
C GLU A 3 -21.29 -9.05 -19.80
N TYR A 4 -22.30 -8.19 -19.84
CA TYR A 4 -22.20 -6.84 -19.30
C TYR A 4 -21.91 -6.86 -17.80
N TYR A 5 -22.55 -7.74 -17.06
CA TYR A 5 -22.32 -7.88 -15.63
C TYR A 5 -20.87 -8.33 -15.33
N LEU A 6 -20.36 -9.29 -16.10
CA LEU A 6 -18.99 -9.76 -15.97
C LEU A 6 -17.98 -8.66 -16.29
N ASP A 7 -18.24 -7.84 -17.31
CA ASP A 7 -17.38 -6.72 -17.67
C ASP A 7 -17.30 -5.69 -16.55
N LEU A 8 -18.42 -5.37 -15.90
CA LEU A 8 -18.43 -4.47 -14.76
C LEU A 8 -17.62 -5.02 -13.59
N ARG A 9 -17.71 -6.30 -13.30
CA ARG A 9 -16.90 -6.95 -12.25
C ARG A 9 -15.42 -6.93 -12.61
N ALA A 10 -15.09 -7.23 -13.86
CA ALA A 10 -13.72 -7.19 -14.34
C ALA A 10 -13.13 -5.78 -14.22
N GLN A 11 -13.89 -4.75 -14.59
CA GLN A 11 -13.46 -3.36 -14.46
C GLN A 11 -13.18 -2.99 -13.01
N LYS A 12 -14.03 -3.38 -12.06
CA LYS A 12 -13.80 -3.14 -10.64
C LYS A 12 -12.57 -3.88 -10.14
N ALA A 13 -12.39 -5.16 -10.54
CA ALA A 13 -11.27 -5.99 -10.15
C ALA A 13 -9.94 -5.51 -10.76
N THR A 14 -10.00 -4.73 -11.86
CA THR A 14 -8.84 -4.20 -12.57
C THR A 14 -8.72 -2.68 -12.46
N ALA A 15 -9.49 -2.06 -11.55
CA ALA A 15 -9.40 -0.63 -11.31
C ALA A 15 -7.96 -0.24 -10.99
N PRO A 16 -7.48 0.90 -11.52
CA PRO A 16 -6.12 1.34 -11.25
C PRO A 16 -5.85 1.48 -9.76
N ILE A 17 -4.65 1.11 -9.36
CA ILE A 17 -4.18 1.35 -8.00
C ILE A 17 -3.96 2.84 -7.80
N ASP A 18 -4.45 3.39 -6.72
CA ASP A 18 -4.21 4.79 -6.36
C ASP A 18 -2.81 4.93 -5.74
N PHE A 19 -1.79 5.05 -6.58
CA PHE A 19 -0.42 5.16 -6.11
C PHE A 19 -0.16 6.48 -5.37
N ASP A 20 -0.68 7.60 -5.87
CA ASP A 20 -0.43 8.91 -5.26
C ASP A 20 -1.12 9.06 -3.91
N GLY A 21 -2.41 8.77 -3.85
CA GLY A 21 -3.20 8.95 -2.64
C GLY A 21 -2.93 7.88 -1.61
N HIS A 22 -3.38 6.65 -1.88
CA HIS A 22 -3.36 5.59 -0.87
C HIS A 22 -1.96 5.02 -0.63
N ILE A 23 -1.23 4.72 -1.68
CA ILE A 23 0.02 3.97 -1.56
C ILE A 23 1.18 4.86 -1.09
N ILE A 24 1.46 5.96 -1.78
CA ILE A 24 2.60 6.83 -1.49
C ILE A 24 2.30 7.81 -0.36
N ASN A 25 1.24 8.59 -0.48
CA ASN A 25 0.95 9.65 0.48
C ASN A 25 0.17 9.17 1.70
N GLY A 26 -0.52 8.06 1.61
CA GLY A 26 -1.47 7.65 2.62
C GLY A 26 -2.69 8.58 2.66
N GLU A 27 -3.66 8.23 3.46
CA GLU A 27 -4.92 8.94 3.57
C GLU A 27 -5.39 8.95 5.01
N ILE A 28 -6.23 9.92 5.34
CA ILE A 28 -7.00 9.92 6.58
C ILE A 28 -8.43 9.55 6.20
N ASN A 29 -8.92 8.42 6.69
CA ASN A 29 -10.26 7.94 6.34
C ASN A 29 -11.35 8.71 7.10
N ALA A 30 -12.63 8.38 6.82
CA ALA A 30 -13.77 9.05 7.42
C ALA A 30 -13.82 8.91 8.96
N ARG A 31 -13.13 7.92 9.52
CA ARG A 31 -13.02 7.72 10.98
C ARG A 31 -11.85 8.47 11.60
N GLY A 32 -11.09 9.23 10.81
CA GLY A 32 -9.92 9.94 11.28
C GLY A 32 -8.67 9.07 11.43
N LEU A 33 -8.67 7.86 10.87
CA LEU A 33 -7.54 6.94 10.95
C LEU A 33 -6.65 7.06 9.71
N ALA A 34 -5.34 6.97 9.93
CA ALA A 34 -4.36 6.90 8.85
C ALA A 34 -4.41 5.53 8.19
N VAL A 35 -4.47 5.49 6.86
CA VAL A 35 -4.50 4.26 6.05
C VAL A 35 -3.54 4.39 4.88
N GLY A 36 -3.05 3.26 4.37
CA GLY A 36 -2.04 3.26 3.30
C GLY A 36 -0.69 3.75 3.79
N GLY A 37 0.00 4.54 2.97
CA GLY A 37 1.29 5.14 3.35
C GLY A 37 2.45 4.14 3.30
N HIS A 38 2.71 3.58 2.12
CA HIS A 38 3.75 2.56 1.92
C HIS A 38 5.04 3.13 1.31
N SER A 39 5.22 4.45 1.39
CA SER A 39 6.42 5.16 0.94
C SER A 39 6.53 6.52 1.63
N THR A 40 7.75 7.01 1.81
CA THR A 40 7.99 8.36 2.32
C THR A 40 8.25 9.39 1.21
N LEU A 41 8.19 8.96 -0.05
CA LEU A 41 8.57 9.79 -1.21
C LEU A 41 7.78 11.10 -1.32
N GLY A 42 6.50 11.08 -0.99
CA GLY A 42 5.65 12.26 -1.14
C GLY A 42 5.77 13.28 -0.01
N GLY A 43 6.53 12.99 1.04
CA GLY A 43 6.63 13.85 2.21
C GLY A 43 5.40 13.86 3.12
N ASN A 44 4.38 13.08 2.81
CA ASN A 44 3.14 13.00 3.57
C ASN A 44 3.12 11.84 4.59
N VAL A 45 4.14 11.02 4.55
CA VAL A 45 4.34 9.87 5.44
C VAL A 45 5.68 10.01 6.11
N LYS A 46 5.71 9.88 7.44
CA LYS A 46 6.97 9.85 8.19
C LYS A 46 7.09 8.57 9.00
N ILE A 47 8.32 8.14 9.22
CA ILE A 47 8.62 6.98 10.05
C ILE A 47 8.75 7.46 11.49
N ASP A 48 7.91 6.91 12.39
CA ASP A 48 7.98 7.21 13.83
C ASP A 48 8.91 6.24 14.56
N ALA A 49 8.92 4.99 14.13
CA ALA A 49 9.76 3.95 14.74
C ALA A 49 9.96 2.78 13.78
N TYR A 50 10.99 1.99 14.02
CA TYR A 50 11.26 0.76 13.27
C TYR A 50 10.83 -0.44 14.08
N ALA A 51 10.42 -1.53 13.40
CA ALA A 51 10.17 -2.79 14.06
C ALA A 51 11.44 -3.30 14.74
N ALA A 52 11.31 -3.82 15.97
CA ALA A 52 12.46 -4.07 16.85
C ALA A 52 13.47 -5.09 16.31
N LYS A 53 13.07 -6.01 15.42
CA LYS A 53 13.92 -7.16 15.05
C LYS A 53 14.42 -7.17 13.61
N ASN A 54 13.78 -6.44 12.68
CA ASN A 54 14.19 -6.44 11.27
C ASN A 54 13.77 -5.14 10.59
N PRO A 55 14.53 -4.07 10.79
CA PRO A 55 14.19 -2.78 10.17
C PRO A 55 14.24 -2.83 8.64
N ILE A 56 15.14 -3.62 8.07
CA ILE A 56 15.29 -3.77 6.62
C ILE A 56 15.42 -5.25 6.32
N SER A 57 14.58 -5.76 5.42
CA SER A 57 14.72 -7.12 4.90
C SER A 57 15.75 -7.16 3.77
N THR A 58 16.10 -8.37 3.32
CA THR A 58 17.04 -8.56 2.21
C THR A 58 16.55 -7.96 0.89
N ASN A 59 15.23 -7.78 0.74
CA ASN A 59 14.64 -7.16 -0.45
C ASN A 59 14.50 -5.63 -0.35
N GLY A 60 14.95 -5.01 0.75
CA GLY A 60 14.87 -3.58 0.97
C GLY A 60 13.56 -3.08 1.57
N VAL A 61 12.58 -3.93 1.78
CA VAL A 61 11.30 -3.57 2.39
C VAL A 61 11.49 -3.37 3.90
N ARG A 62 11.02 -2.24 4.42
CA ARG A 62 11.07 -1.92 5.84
C ARG A 62 9.73 -2.14 6.50
N ASN A 63 9.75 -2.58 7.76
CA ASN A 63 8.55 -2.72 8.58
C ASN A 63 8.61 -1.68 9.70
N VAL A 64 7.71 -0.73 9.70
CA VAL A 64 7.83 0.51 10.49
C VAL A 64 6.50 0.94 11.09
N VAL A 65 6.57 1.84 12.06
CA VAL A 65 5.42 2.63 12.53
C VAL A 65 5.46 3.96 11.80
N ILE A 66 4.35 4.37 11.23
CA ILE A 66 4.26 5.61 10.47
C ILE A 66 3.20 6.56 11.03
N SER A 67 3.37 7.84 10.68
CA SER A 67 2.30 8.83 10.74
C SER A 67 2.04 9.40 9.35
N VAL A 68 0.79 9.71 9.08
CA VAL A 68 0.33 10.36 7.85
C VAL A 68 -0.07 11.79 8.18
N TYR A 69 0.35 12.75 7.35
CA TYR A 69 0.00 14.15 7.54
C TYR A 69 -1.46 14.39 7.14
N ASP A 70 -2.23 14.97 8.04
CA ASP A 70 -3.61 15.37 7.79
C ASP A 70 -3.63 16.84 7.40
N GLN A 71 -3.82 17.11 6.12
CA GLN A 71 -3.82 18.47 5.59
C GLN A 71 -5.01 19.30 6.10
N SER A 72 -6.11 18.67 6.49
CA SER A 72 -7.28 19.38 7.01
C SER A 72 -7.07 19.91 8.42
N THR A 73 -6.25 19.26 9.24
CA THR A 73 -5.98 19.65 10.62
C THR A 73 -4.58 20.20 10.84
N GLY A 74 -3.66 19.97 9.92
CA GLY A 74 -2.25 20.32 10.07
C GLY A 74 -1.50 19.43 11.05
N LYS A 75 -2.01 18.25 11.34
CA LYS A 75 -1.43 17.33 12.32
C LYS A 75 -0.97 16.03 11.67
N TRP A 76 0.03 15.42 12.27
CA TRP A 76 0.46 14.06 11.94
C TRP A 76 -0.40 13.07 12.70
N VAL A 77 -0.96 12.09 12.00
CA VAL A 77 -1.82 11.05 12.56
C VAL A 77 -1.09 9.71 12.48
N GLN A 78 -0.76 9.15 13.63
CA GLN A 78 -0.08 7.84 13.69
C GLN A 78 -1.04 6.74 13.23
N LYS A 79 -0.52 5.83 12.42
CA LYS A 79 -1.31 4.70 11.93
C LYS A 79 -1.53 3.68 13.05
N VAL A 80 -2.80 3.44 13.35
CA VAL A 80 -3.24 2.50 14.39
C VAL A 80 -4.32 1.57 13.83
N ASN A 81 -4.54 0.46 14.49
CA ASN A 81 -5.63 -0.45 14.16
C ASN A 81 -6.97 0.06 14.72
N ARG A 82 -8.04 -0.71 14.54
CA ARG A 82 -9.39 -0.31 14.95
C ARG A 82 -9.56 -0.10 16.45
N ILE A 83 -8.71 -0.72 17.26
CA ILE A 83 -8.76 -0.61 18.72
C ILE A 83 -7.71 0.37 19.27
N GLY A 84 -7.07 1.15 18.40
CA GLY A 84 -6.13 2.20 18.78
C GLY A 84 -4.71 1.72 19.07
N GLU A 85 -4.38 0.49 18.78
CA GLU A 85 -3.02 -0.03 18.93
C GLU A 85 -2.16 0.34 17.72
N VAL A 86 -0.89 0.61 17.96
CA VAL A 86 0.08 0.91 16.91
C VAL A 86 0.12 -0.24 15.88
N GLN A 87 0.03 0.11 14.61
CA GLN A 87 0.07 -0.84 13.51
C GLN A 87 1.36 -0.70 12.74
N LEU A 88 2.07 -1.83 12.54
CA LEU A 88 3.24 -1.84 11.67
C LEU A 88 2.79 -1.76 10.21
N THR A 89 3.58 -1.06 9.41
CA THR A 89 3.34 -0.86 7.98
C THR A 89 4.62 -1.17 7.22
N THR A 90 4.49 -1.87 6.10
CA THR A 90 5.63 -2.12 5.23
C THR A 90 5.79 -0.99 4.23
N LEU A 91 7.04 -0.54 4.05
CA LEU A 91 7.39 0.47 3.05
C LEU A 91 8.11 -0.18 1.87
N PHE A 92 7.81 0.27 0.66
CA PHE A 92 8.60 -0.06 -0.51
C PHE A 92 10.06 0.36 -0.29
N PRO A 93 11.01 -0.31 -0.96
CA PRO A 93 12.43 0.03 -0.78
C PRO A 93 12.67 1.52 -0.96
N GLU A 94 13.44 2.11 -0.05
CA GLU A 94 13.70 3.54 -0.03
C GLU A 94 14.39 4.03 -1.30
N SER A 95 15.16 3.17 -1.94
CA SER A 95 15.85 3.46 -3.19
C SER A 95 14.92 3.52 -4.42
N TRP A 96 13.69 3.05 -4.29
CA TRP A 96 12.77 3.05 -5.40
C TRP A 96 12.12 4.41 -5.59
N SER A 97 12.19 4.93 -6.81
CA SER A 97 11.42 6.11 -7.21
C SER A 97 9.93 5.76 -7.34
N LYS A 98 9.08 6.78 -7.40
CA LYS A 98 7.66 6.60 -7.69
C LYS A 98 7.44 5.83 -8.99
N SER A 99 8.15 6.21 -10.04
CA SER A 99 8.06 5.52 -11.35
C SER A 99 8.40 4.04 -11.23
N ARG A 100 9.43 3.72 -10.46
CA ARG A 100 9.83 2.33 -10.24
C ARG A 100 8.78 1.54 -9.48
N ILE A 101 8.20 2.12 -8.44
CA ILE A 101 7.11 1.48 -7.69
C ILE A 101 5.97 1.13 -8.65
N ILE A 102 5.54 2.10 -9.46
CA ILE A 102 4.42 1.92 -10.39
C ILE A 102 4.72 0.81 -11.39
N VAL A 103 5.88 0.86 -12.04
CA VAL A 103 6.25 -0.13 -13.08
C VAL A 103 6.38 -1.53 -12.48
N GLU A 104 7.08 -1.66 -11.37
CA GLU A 104 7.32 -2.95 -10.73
C GLU A 104 6.02 -3.58 -10.23
N VAL A 105 5.17 -2.79 -9.58
CA VAL A 105 3.87 -3.26 -9.08
C VAL A 105 2.93 -3.60 -10.23
N ASP A 106 2.93 -2.80 -11.31
CA ASP A 106 2.08 -3.08 -12.47
C ASP A 106 2.40 -4.44 -13.09
N ILE A 107 3.66 -4.77 -13.22
CA ILE A 107 4.09 -6.09 -13.73
C ILE A 107 3.65 -7.21 -12.78
N ALA A 108 3.84 -7.03 -11.47
CA ALA A 108 3.39 -8.00 -10.48
C ALA A 108 1.87 -8.20 -10.56
N TYR A 109 1.12 -7.12 -10.70
CA TYR A 109 -0.34 -7.16 -10.80
C TYR A 109 -0.82 -7.89 -12.05
N LYS A 110 -0.16 -7.70 -13.18
CA LYS A 110 -0.51 -8.38 -14.44
C LYS A 110 -0.29 -9.89 -14.37
N ASN A 111 0.62 -10.33 -13.53
CA ASN A 111 0.96 -11.74 -13.34
C ASN A 111 0.46 -12.29 -12.01
N LYS A 112 -0.50 -11.63 -11.40
CA LYS A 112 -0.99 -11.94 -10.06
C LYS A 112 -1.68 -13.28 -9.94
N ILE A 113 -1.71 -13.78 -8.71
CA ILE A 113 -2.56 -14.87 -8.26
C ILE A 113 -3.64 -14.26 -7.37
N VAL A 114 -4.89 -14.59 -7.65
CA VAL A 114 -6.04 -14.07 -6.90
C VAL A 114 -6.56 -15.15 -5.96
N THR A 115 -6.75 -14.78 -4.70
CA THR A 115 -7.35 -15.65 -3.68
C THR A 115 -8.41 -14.84 -2.92
N GLY A 116 -9.68 -15.12 -3.20
CA GLY A 116 -10.77 -14.34 -2.60
C GLY A 116 -10.69 -12.86 -2.96
N ARG A 117 -10.59 -12.01 -1.94
CA ARG A 117 -10.48 -10.56 -2.10
C ARG A 117 -9.05 -10.06 -2.30
N TYR A 118 -8.09 -10.95 -2.19
CA TYR A 118 -6.66 -10.58 -2.23
C TYR A 118 -6.04 -10.95 -3.56
N TRP A 119 -5.03 -10.20 -3.92
CA TRP A 119 -4.10 -10.58 -4.97
C TRP A 119 -2.68 -10.59 -4.43
N GLU A 120 -1.86 -11.40 -5.01
CA GLU A 120 -0.44 -11.49 -4.70
C GLU A 120 0.36 -11.55 -6.00
N GLY A 121 1.54 -10.99 -5.97
CA GLY A 121 2.45 -11.06 -7.10
C GLY A 121 3.88 -10.84 -6.66
N THR A 122 4.79 -10.96 -7.60
CA THR A 122 6.21 -10.71 -7.37
C THR A 122 6.68 -9.71 -8.40
N THR A 123 7.34 -8.65 -7.95
CA THR A 123 7.89 -7.64 -8.85
C THR A 123 9.10 -8.20 -9.61
N PRO A 124 9.50 -7.58 -10.73
CA PRO A 124 10.72 -7.98 -11.44
C PRO A 124 11.96 -8.02 -10.55
N SER A 125 12.07 -7.14 -9.56
CA SER A 125 13.18 -7.11 -8.62
C SER A 125 13.08 -8.15 -7.51
N GLY A 126 12.03 -8.97 -7.48
CA GLY A 126 11.86 -10.04 -6.52
C GLY A 126 11.15 -9.65 -5.23
N VAL A 127 10.55 -8.47 -5.17
CA VAL A 127 9.75 -8.04 -4.02
C VAL A 127 8.35 -8.63 -4.13
N LYS A 128 7.94 -9.38 -3.13
CA LYS A 128 6.57 -9.88 -3.07
C LYS A 128 5.63 -8.76 -2.63
N VAL A 129 4.49 -8.67 -3.29
CA VAL A 129 3.46 -7.68 -2.99
C VAL A 129 2.11 -8.38 -2.83
N ARG A 130 1.26 -7.74 -2.05
CA ARG A 130 -0.11 -8.22 -1.79
C ARG A 130 -1.03 -7.02 -1.70
N GLY A 131 -2.30 -7.22 -1.97
CA GLY A 131 -3.29 -6.17 -1.79
C GLY A 131 -4.71 -6.69 -1.87
N PHE A 132 -5.65 -5.79 -1.66
CA PHE A 132 -7.06 -6.07 -1.89
C PHE A 132 -7.42 -5.77 -3.34
N LEU A 133 -8.39 -6.52 -3.86
CA LEU A 133 -9.03 -6.22 -5.15
C LEU A 133 -10.24 -5.31 -4.97
N TYR A 134 -10.93 -5.43 -3.84
CA TYR A 134 -12.19 -4.75 -3.56
C TYR A 134 -12.18 -4.17 -2.14
N PRO A 135 -12.88 -3.08 -1.87
CA PRO A 135 -13.62 -2.22 -2.79
C PRO A 135 -12.73 -1.38 -3.69
N ASN A 136 -11.49 -1.17 -3.30
CA ASN A 136 -10.47 -0.49 -4.08
C ASN A 136 -9.26 -1.39 -4.21
N THR A 137 -8.59 -1.33 -5.34
CA THR A 137 -7.35 -2.08 -5.54
C THR A 137 -6.23 -1.44 -4.74
N THR A 138 -5.63 -2.20 -3.85
CA THR A 138 -4.51 -1.75 -3.01
C THR A 138 -3.29 -2.62 -3.21
N VAL A 139 -2.17 -2.18 -2.69
CA VAL A 139 -0.93 -2.95 -2.69
C VAL A 139 -0.03 -2.52 -1.54
N TYR A 140 0.65 -3.49 -0.97
CA TYR A 140 1.74 -3.25 -0.02
C TYR A 140 2.83 -4.31 -0.22
N PRO A 141 4.09 -3.95 0.02
CA PRO A 141 5.17 -4.90 -0.10
C PRO A 141 5.25 -5.82 1.12
N LEU A 142 5.78 -7.02 0.92
CA LEU A 142 6.04 -8.00 1.99
C LEU A 142 7.54 -8.08 2.25
N GLN A 143 7.90 -8.26 3.51
CA GLN A 143 9.30 -8.53 3.85
C GLN A 143 9.73 -9.93 3.45
#